data_68dc35877a0235fe7be260b489cdf1cc
#
_entry.id   68dc35877a0235fe7be260b489cdf1cc
#
_cell.length_a   1.000
_cell.length_b   1.000
_cell.length_c   1.000
_cell.angle_alpha   90.00
_cell.angle_beta   90.00
_cell.angle_gamma   90.00
#
_symmetry.space_group_name_H-M   'P 1'
#
loop_
_entity.id
_entity.type
_entity.pdbx_description
1 polymer ?
#
loop_
_entity_poly.entity_id
_entity_poly.type
_entity_poly.pdbx_seq_one_letter_code
_entity_poly.pdbx_strand_id
1 'polypeptide(L)'
;MPEPIIKVTEVVRDYPRPRTSLLRPAPVVHALRGVSLEVQAGERFGIVGESGCGKSTLLRIIAALDRATSGQVVVEGTDITRLPERRLRFLRENLQLVFQDPMSSLDPRMRVRDIIAEPLVVQGHPASGERVRELLEAVGLSADAGDRYPHQFSGGQRQRISIARAIAPRPRILIADEPVSALDVSVRAQVLNLISDLVDELNLTLIFVSHDLSVIKHVCNRVAVMHAGEIVETGYTGDVYAAPRHAYTRRLVSSIPTLTRALTGTTTADLVEGDPT
;
A
#
# COMPACT_ATOMS: atom_id res chain seq x y z
N MET A 1 26.08 -4.13 -4.42
CA MET A 1 24.75 -3.61 -4.74
C MET A 1 24.45 -2.51 -3.74
N PRO A 2 23.72 -1.44 -4.09
CA PRO A 2 23.31 -0.44 -3.12
C PRO A 2 22.48 -1.10 -2.01
N GLU A 3 22.58 -0.56 -0.80
CA GLU A 3 21.82 -1.04 0.34
C GLU A 3 20.33 -0.72 0.13
N PRO A 4 19.42 -1.70 0.34
CA PRO A 4 17.98 -1.48 0.16
C PRO A 4 17.45 -0.43 1.14
N ILE A 5 16.54 0.44 0.69
CA ILE A 5 15.91 1.45 1.55
C ILE A 5 14.96 0.81 2.57
N ILE A 6 14.37 -0.34 2.22
CA ILE A 6 13.56 -1.17 3.12
C ILE A 6 14.04 -2.62 3.00
N LYS A 7 14.33 -3.23 4.15
CA LYS A 7 14.66 -4.65 4.24
C LYS A 7 13.83 -5.31 5.33
N VAL A 8 13.10 -6.34 4.95
CA VAL A 8 12.29 -7.18 5.84
C VAL A 8 12.89 -8.58 5.81
N THR A 9 13.19 -9.14 6.98
CA THR A 9 13.86 -10.46 7.09
C THR A 9 13.10 -11.34 8.06
N GLU A 10 12.56 -12.46 7.56
CA GLU A 10 11.87 -13.51 8.31
C GLU A 10 10.83 -12.97 9.30
N VAL A 11 10.03 -11.98 8.87
CA VAL A 11 9.03 -11.35 9.71
C VAL A 11 7.84 -12.26 9.91
N VAL A 12 7.57 -12.56 11.18
CA VAL A 12 6.38 -13.30 11.65
C VAL A 12 5.47 -12.34 12.42
N ARG A 13 4.16 -12.48 12.22
CA ARG A 13 3.16 -11.78 13.03
C ARG A 13 2.02 -12.69 13.41
N ASP A 14 1.88 -12.89 14.70
CA ASP A 14 0.87 -13.72 15.33
C ASP A 14 -0.07 -12.87 16.18
N TYR A 15 -1.37 -13.05 15.99
CA TYR A 15 -2.41 -12.42 16.80
C TYR A 15 -3.12 -13.47 17.66
N PRO A 16 -2.94 -13.43 19.00
CA PRO A 16 -3.70 -14.29 19.89
C PRO A 16 -5.19 -13.89 19.87
N ARG A 17 -6.09 -14.85 19.72
CA ARG A 17 -7.52 -14.63 19.87
C ARG A 17 -7.94 -14.79 21.33
N PRO A 18 -9.07 -14.20 21.76
CA PRO A 18 -9.63 -14.46 23.07
C PRO A 18 -9.84 -15.96 23.31
N ARG A 19 -9.53 -16.43 24.52
CA ARG A 19 -9.79 -17.82 24.91
C ARG A 19 -11.29 -18.08 24.95
N THR A 20 -11.75 -19.07 24.22
CA THR A 20 -13.13 -19.54 24.22
C THR A 20 -13.36 -20.67 25.25
N SER A 21 -12.28 -21.23 25.84
CA SER A 21 -12.32 -22.29 26.84
C SER A 21 -11.14 -22.17 27.79
N LEU A 22 -11.33 -22.46 29.06
CA LEU A 22 -10.26 -22.50 30.07
C LEU A 22 -9.30 -23.69 29.86
N LEU A 23 -9.77 -24.77 29.21
CA LEU A 23 -9.03 -26.01 29.00
C LEU A 23 -8.23 -26.05 27.66
N ARG A 24 -8.45 -25.09 26.76
CA ARG A 24 -7.75 -25.04 25.46
C ARG A 24 -6.88 -23.80 25.38
N PRO A 25 -5.69 -23.90 24.76
CA PRO A 25 -4.88 -22.70 24.46
C PRO A 25 -5.68 -21.74 23.58
N ALA A 26 -5.39 -20.44 23.72
CA ALA A 26 -5.99 -19.43 22.85
C ALA A 26 -5.64 -19.71 21.37
N PRO A 27 -6.61 -19.68 20.46
CA PRO A 27 -6.30 -19.82 19.04
C PRO A 27 -5.42 -18.64 18.58
N VAL A 28 -4.46 -18.92 17.70
CA VAL A 28 -3.55 -17.92 17.14
C VAL A 28 -3.85 -17.74 15.65
N VAL A 29 -3.90 -16.50 15.19
CA VAL A 29 -3.96 -16.17 13.76
C VAL A 29 -2.55 -15.82 13.32
N HIS A 30 -1.97 -16.65 12.48
CA HIS A 30 -0.67 -16.41 11.86
C HIS A 30 -0.85 -15.49 10.65
N ALA A 31 -0.74 -14.18 10.85
CA ALA A 31 -0.94 -13.19 9.80
C ALA A 31 0.27 -13.09 8.86
N LEU A 32 1.48 -13.27 9.39
CA LEU A 32 2.72 -13.36 8.60
C LEU A 32 3.55 -14.55 9.09
N ARG A 33 4.17 -15.29 8.13
CA ARG A 33 4.84 -16.57 8.37
C ARG A 33 6.27 -16.57 7.82
N GLY A 34 7.13 -15.64 8.28
CA GLY A 34 8.51 -15.56 7.82
C GLY A 34 8.67 -14.78 6.51
N VAL A 35 8.00 -13.63 6.42
CA VAL A 35 8.05 -12.78 5.22
C VAL A 35 9.42 -12.10 5.11
N SER A 36 10.05 -12.23 3.92
CA SER A 36 11.30 -11.55 3.58
C SER A 36 11.16 -10.80 2.25
N LEU A 37 11.56 -9.52 2.21
CA LEU A 37 11.60 -8.71 1.00
C LEU A 37 12.62 -7.57 1.13
N GLU A 38 13.06 -7.05 -0.02
CA GLU A 38 13.91 -5.87 -0.12
C GLU A 38 13.34 -4.92 -1.17
N VAL A 39 13.33 -3.61 -0.85
CA VAL A 39 12.92 -2.54 -1.76
C VAL A 39 14.09 -1.58 -1.91
N GLN A 40 14.44 -1.23 -3.16
CA GLN A 40 15.51 -0.30 -3.46
C GLN A 40 15.00 1.15 -3.44
N ALA A 41 15.91 2.12 -3.20
CA ALA A 41 15.54 3.53 -3.27
C ALA A 41 15.06 3.90 -4.69
N GLY A 42 13.96 4.65 -4.79
CA GLY A 42 13.33 5.02 -6.06
C GLY A 42 12.57 3.88 -6.75
N GLU A 43 12.48 2.70 -6.14
CA GLU A 43 11.76 1.56 -6.71
C GLU A 43 10.24 1.71 -6.55
N ARG A 44 9.49 1.25 -7.55
CA ARG A 44 8.03 1.05 -7.49
C ARG A 44 7.75 -0.43 -7.26
N PHE A 45 7.53 -0.80 -6.00
CA PHE A 45 7.36 -2.17 -5.56
C PHE A 45 5.89 -2.48 -5.24
N GLY A 46 5.34 -3.48 -5.91
CA GLY A 46 3.97 -3.95 -5.71
C GLY A 46 3.89 -5.09 -4.72
N ILE A 47 2.83 -5.13 -3.91
CA ILE A 47 2.46 -6.30 -3.10
C ILE A 47 1.03 -6.68 -3.48
N VAL A 48 0.85 -7.89 -3.99
CA VAL A 48 -0.44 -8.38 -4.45
C VAL A 48 -0.83 -9.69 -3.76
N GLY A 49 -2.12 -9.92 -3.61
CA GLY A 49 -2.68 -11.16 -3.03
C GLY A 49 -4.13 -10.96 -2.58
N GLU A 50 -4.82 -12.05 -2.28
CA GLU A 50 -6.21 -12.02 -1.81
C GLU A 50 -6.40 -11.22 -0.52
N SER A 51 -7.64 -10.82 -0.25
CA SER A 51 -7.99 -10.16 1.02
C SER A 51 -7.67 -11.09 2.20
N GLY A 52 -7.07 -10.52 3.26
CA GLY A 52 -6.71 -11.27 4.46
C GLY A 52 -5.41 -12.08 4.37
N CYS A 53 -4.65 -12.06 3.25
CA CYS A 53 -3.37 -12.78 3.14
C CYS A 53 -2.20 -12.15 3.90
N GLY A 54 -2.39 -11.00 4.59
CA GLY A 54 -1.37 -10.37 5.44
C GLY A 54 -0.76 -9.06 4.90
N LYS A 55 -1.14 -8.57 3.71
CA LYS A 55 -0.58 -7.35 3.08
C LYS A 55 -0.59 -6.13 4.01
N SER A 56 -1.76 -5.73 4.50
CA SER A 56 -1.88 -4.56 5.39
C SER A 56 -1.19 -4.77 6.75
N THR A 57 -1.09 -6.01 7.23
CA THR A 57 -0.28 -6.33 8.42
C THR A 57 1.20 -6.06 8.16
N LEU A 58 1.73 -6.51 7.02
CA LEU A 58 3.10 -6.26 6.60
C LEU A 58 3.39 -4.75 6.48
N LEU A 59 2.50 -4.00 5.82
CA LEU A 59 2.64 -2.55 5.70
C LEU A 59 2.65 -1.84 7.06
N ARG A 60 1.77 -2.23 7.97
CA ARG A 60 1.74 -1.64 9.32
C ARG A 60 3.04 -1.91 10.09
N ILE A 61 3.65 -3.06 9.89
CA ILE A 61 4.94 -3.39 10.52
C ILE A 61 6.07 -2.57 9.88
N ILE A 62 6.12 -2.44 8.56
CA ILE A 62 7.10 -1.59 7.84
C ILE A 62 6.97 -0.12 8.28
N ALA A 63 5.74 0.36 8.48
CA ALA A 63 5.47 1.71 8.97
C ALA A 63 5.62 1.86 10.49
N ALA A 64 6.05 0.83 11.23
CA ALA A 64 6.11 0.78 12.69
C ALA A 64 4.79 1.21 13.37
N LEU A 65 3.63 0.90 12.76
CA LEU A 65 2.29 1.03 13.34
C LEU A 65 1.84 -0.25 14.05
N ASP A 66 2.53 -1.37 13.80
CA ASP A 66 2.39 -2.64 14.49
C ASP A 66 3.78 -3.28 14.68
N ARG A 67 3.89 -4.27 15.55
CA ARG A 67 5.16 -4.92 15.89
C ARG A 67 5.19 -6.35 15.37
N ALA A 68 6.32 -6.75 14.79
CA ALA A 68 6.56 -8.15 14.48
C ALA A 68 6.64 -9.01 15.74
N THR A 69 6.16 -10.24 15.67
CA THR A 69 6.36 -11.26 16.71
C THR A 69 7.82 -11.71 16.70
N SER A 70 8.40 -11.92 15.52
CA SER A 70 9.82 -12.21 15.29
C SER A 70 10.26 -11.70 13.92
N GLY A 71 11.55 -11.79 13.62
CA GLY A 71 12.15 -11.26 12.41
C GLY A 71 12.66 -9.82 12.60
N GLN A 72 13.06 -9.19 11.51
CA GLN A 72 13.69 -7.88 11.51
C GLN A 72 13.16 -6.99 10.39
N VAL A 73 13.00 -5.69 10.67
CA VAL A 73 12.68 -4.65 9.68
C VAL A 73 13.68 -3.52 9.79
N VAL A 74 14.38 -3.25 8.69
CA VAL A 74 15.34 -2.16 8.56
C VAL A 74 14.78 -1.17 7.53
N VAL A 75 14.74 0.11 7.90
CA VAL A 75 14.34 1.21 7.01
C VAL A 75 15.44 2.26 7.03
N GLU A 76 15.93 2.65 5.84
CA GLU A 76 17.04 3.60 5.70
C GLU A 76 18.25 3.23 6.59
N GLY A 77 18.64 1.95 6.59
CA GLY A 77 19.75 1.43 7.39
C GLY A 77 19.47 1.33 8.90
N THR A 78 18.30 1.75 9.37
CA THR A 78 17.93 1.71 10.79
C THR A 78 17.01 0.54 11.09
N ASP A 79 17.38 -0.32 12.03
CA ASP A 79 16.50 -1.38 12.52
C ASP A 79 15.37 -0.78 13.37
N ILE A 80 14.15 -0.83 12.85
CA ILE A 80 12.96 -0.28 13.49
C ILE A 80 12.14 -1.32 14.27
N THR A 81 12.53 -2.60 14.24
CA THR A 81 11.73 -3.74 14.73
C THR A 81 11.20 -3.54 16.16
N ARG A 82 12.01 -2.97 17.02
CA ARG A 82 11.67 -2.76 18.45
C ARG A 82 11.95 -1.34 18.94
N LEU A 83 12.12 -0.38 18.01
CA LEU A 83 12.34 1.01 18.40
C LEU A 83 11.15 1.58 19.17
N PRO A 84 11.39 2.33 20.26
CA PRO A 84 10.33 3.08 20.93
C PRO A 84 9.90 4.27 20.07
N GLU A 85 8.62 4.69 20.19
CA GLU A 85 8.00 5.76 19.37
C GLU A 85 8.87 7.04 19.31
N ARG A 86 9.46 7.45 20.42
CA ARG A 86 10.34 8.63 20.49
C ARG A 86 11.56 8.59 19.54
N ARG A 87 11.96 7.40 19.06
CA ARG A 87 13.05 7.21 18.10
C ARG A 87 12.57 7.01 16.67
N LEU A 88 11.25 6.96 16.44
CA LEU A 88 10.64 6.76 15.12
C LEU A 88 10.36 8.08 14.37
N ARG A 89 10.80 9.24 14.93
CA ARG A 89 10.57 10.54 14.29
C ARG A 89 11.08 10.58 12.83
N PHE A 90 12.32 10.08 12.59
CA PHE A 90 12.88 10.01 11.25
C PHE A 90 11.98 9.20 10.29
N LEU A 91 11.40 8.08 10.78
CA LEU A 91 10.50 7.26 9.99
C LEU A 91 9.20 8.00 9.66
N ARG A 92 8.64 8.75 10.63
CA ARG A 92 7.43 9.55 10.42
C ARG A 92 7.65 10.71 9.43
N GLU A 93 8.88 11.23 9.34
CA GLU A 93 9.27 12.26 8.37
C GLU A 93 9.46 11.67 6.98
N ASN A 94 10.11 10.50 6.87
CA ASN A 94 10.53 9.93 5.59
C ASN A 94 9.56 8.93 4.98
N LEU A 95 8.64 8.35 5.76
CA LEU A 95 7.67 7.36 5.29
C LEU A 95 6.25 7.83 5.60
N GLN A 96 5.44 7.91 4.55
CA GLN A 96 4.03 8.30 4.63
C GLN A 96 3.11 7.25 4.04
N LEU A 97 1.85 7.21 4.52
CA LEU A 97 0.85 6.24 4.09
C LEU A 97 -0.36 6.94 3.46
N VAL A 98 -0.83 6.33 2.37
CA VAL A 98 -2.16 6.56 1.80
C VAL A 98 -3.01 5.33 2.12
N PHE A 99 -4.06 5.50 2.91
CA PHE A 99 -4.92 4.41 3.36
C PHE A 99 -6.01 4.06 2.34
N GLN A 100 -6.54 2.85 2.45
CA GLN A 100 -7.58 2.29 1.60
C GLN A 100 -8.87 3.11 1.62
N ASP A 101 -9.30 3.55 2.80
CA ASP A 101 -10.53 4.35 2.97
C ASP A 101 -10.19 5.79 3.36
N PRO A 102 -10.34 6.74 2.43
CA PRO A 102 -10.11 8.15 2.74
C PRO A 102 -11.12 8.71 3.74
N MET A 103 -12.32 8.12 3.88
CA MET A 103 -13.32 8.58 4.86
C MET A 103 -12.86 8.36 6.29
N SER A 104 -12.26 7.21 6.57
CA SER A 104 -11.74 6.89 7.92
C SER A 104 -10.40 7.56 8.22
N SER A 105 -9.70 8.03 7.19
CA SER A 105 -8.37 8.64 7.33
C SER A 105 -8.36 10.17 7.44
N LEU A 106 -9.47 10.84 7.08
CA LEU A 106 -9.62 12.30 7.14
C LEU A 106 -10.58 12.67 8.26
N ASP A 107 -10.18 13.50 9.23
CA ASP A 107 -11.09 13.99 10.27
C ASP A 107 -12.19 14.86 9.64
N PRO A 108 -13.48 14.46 9.70
CA PRO A 108 -14.57 15.18 9.07
C PRO A 108 -14.83 16.56 9.69
N ARG A 109 -14.25 16.85 10.85
CA ARG A 109 -14.40 18.10 11.59
C ARG A 109 -13.33 19.14 11.24
N MET A 110 -12.23 18.69 10.57
CA MET A 110 -11.15 19.56 10.14
C MET A 110 -11.39 20.08 8.73
N ARG A 111 -10.92 21.29 8.44
CA ARG A 111 -10.87 21.79 7.07
C ARG A 111 -9.76 21.08 6.30
N VAL A 112 -9.92 20.97 4.99
CA VAL A 112 -8.95 20.29 4.11
C VAL A 112 -7.54 20.89 4.26
N ARG A 113 -7.41 22.22 4.38
CA ARG A 113 -6.11 22.87 4.61
C ARG A 113 -5.43 22.40 5.90
N ASP A 114 -6.21 22.20 6.97
CA ASP A 114 -5.69 21.80 8.28
C ASP A 114 -5.28 20.31 8.25
N ILE A 115 -6.04 19.48 7.53
CA ILE A 115 -5.72 18.06 7.29
C ILE A 115 -4.40 17.91 6.51
N ILE A 116 -4.21 18.70 5.44
CA ILE A 116 -2.99 18.67 4.63
C ILE A 116 -1.79 19.20 5.43
N ALA A 117 -2.03 20.22 6.25
CA ALA A 117 -1.00 20.85 7.08
C ALA A 117 -0.60 19.99 8.30
N GLU A 118 -1.48 19.10 8.77
CA GLU A 118 -1.28 18.32 10.00
C GLU A 118 0.10 17.64 10.09
N PRO A 119 0.58 16.86 9.08
CA PRO A 119 1.88 16.24 9.15
C PRO A 119 3.03 17.24 9.30
N LEU A 120 2.93 18.41 8.67
CA LEU A 120 3.94 19.46 8.78
C LEU A 120 3.98 20.04 10.20
N VAL A 121 2.81 20.33 10.77
CA VAL A 121 2.67 20.90 12.13
C VAL A 121 3.21 19.91 13.16
N VAL A 122 2.85 18.64 13.08
CA VAL A 122 3.30 17.58 14.00
C VAL A 122 4.82 17.40 13.95
N GLN A 123 5.42 17.58 12.78
CA GLN A 123 6.87 17.49 12.59
C GLN A 123 7.61 18.79 12.95
N GLY A 124 6.90 19.87 13.26
CA GLY A 124 7.48 21.17 13.58
C GLY A 124 7.91 21.97 12.34
N HIS A 125 7.39 21.63 11.16
CA HIS A 125 7.65 22.37 9.92
C HIS A 125 6.62 23.51 9.73
N PRO A 126 7.00 24.60 9.04
CA PRO A 126 6.05 25.66 8.72
C PRO A 126 4.97 25.14 7.77
N ALA A 127 3.71 25.27 8.19
CA ALA A 127 2.53 24.93 7.39
C ALA A 127 1.94 26.21 6.77
N SER A 128 2.63 26.81 5.80
CA SER A 128 2.14 28.02 5.15
C SER A 128 0.91 27.75 4.27
N GLY A 129 0.00 28.72 4.17
CA GLY A 129 -1.15 28.61 3.27
C GLY A 129 -0.74 28.49 1.79
N GLU A 130 0.43 29.01 1.42
CA GLU A 130 1.01 28.83 0.10
C GLU A 130 1.39 27.38 -0.17
N ARG A 131 2.07 26.73 0.80
CA ARG A 131 2.42 25.31 0.67
C ARG A 131 1.19 24.42 0.55
N VAL A 132 0.13 24.71 1.28
CA VAL A 132 -1.14 23.95 1.15
C VAL A 132 -1.77 24.15 -0.23
N ARG A 133 -1.72 25.36 -0.79
CA ARG A 133 -2.21 25.62 -2.16
C ARG A 133 -1.42 24.83 -3.21
N GLU A 134 -0.09 24.87 -3.14
CA GLU A 134 0.77 24.06 -4.02
C GLU A 134 0.40 22.57 -3.97
N LEU A 135 0.18 22.02 -2.77
CA LEU A 135 -0.19 20.61 -2.58
C LEU A 135 -1.59 20.29 -3.15
N LEU A 136 -2.55 21.20 -3.02
CA LEU A 136 -3.88 21.04 -3.63
C LEU A 136 -3.79 21.05 -5.15
N GLU A 137 -3.04 21.99 -5.72
CA GLU A 137 -2.81 22.07 -7.16
C GLU A 137 -2.07 20.83 -7.70
N ALA A 138 -1.05 20.35 -6.98
CA ALA A 138 -0.31 19.13 -7.35
C ALA A 138 -1.20 17.88 -7.43
N VAL A 139 -2.29 17.83 -6.66
CA VAL A 139 -3.27 16.73 -6.75
C VAL A 139 -4.48 17.07 -7.63
N GLY A 140 -4.43 18.17 -8.38
CA GLY A 140 -5.49 18.59 -9.31
C GLY A 140 -6.76 19.07 -8.60
N LEU A 141 -6.63 19.70 -7.44
CA LEU A 141 -7.72 20.39 -6.72
C LEU A 141 -7.50 21.89 -6.76
N SER A 142 -8.61 22.66 -6.75
CA SER A 142 -8.54 24.12 -6.71
C SER A 142 -8.08 24.62 -5.33
N ALA A 143 -7.43 25.77 -5.29
CA ALA A 143 -6.90 26.37 -4.06
C ALA A 143 -7.98 26.64 -2.98
N ASP A 144 -9.21 26.97 -3.40
CA ASP A 144 -10.37 27.18 -2.53
C ASP A 144 -10.88 25.90 -1.85
N ALA A 145 -10.47 24.72 -2.35
CA ALA A 145 -10.75 23.43 -1.72
C ALA A 145 -10.26 23.36 -0.26
N GLY A 146 -9.20 24.11 0.07
CA GLY A 146 -8.64 24.16 1.42
C GLY A 146 -9.60 24.63 2.51
N ASP A 147 -10.57 25.47 2.16
CA ASP A 147 -11.54 26.02 3.14
C ASP A 147 -12.76 25.12 3.38
N ARG A 148 -12.91 24.07 2.60
CA ARG A 148 -14.02 23.13 2.66
C ARG A 148 -13.72 21.95 3.60
N TYR A 149 -14.74 21.16 3.91
CA TYR A 149 -14.66 19.97 4.77
C TYR A 149 -14.70 18.69 3.93
N PRO A 150 -14.10 17.56 4.39
CA PRO A 150 -14.04 16.30 3.64
C PRO A 150 -15.38 15.79 3.10
N HIS A 151 -16.46 15.95 3.85
CA HIS A 151 -17.79 15.50 3.44
C HIS A 151 -18.36 16.24 2.20
N GLN A 152 -17.77 17.38 1.81
CA GLN A 152 -18.16 18.17 0.65
C GLN A 152 -17.48 17.74 -0.65
N PHE A 153 -16.72 16.65 -0.64
CA PHE A 153 -15.95 16.13 -1.76
C PHE A 153 -16.40 14.73 -2.17
N SER A 154 -16.21 14.41 -3.46
CA SER A 154 -16.40 13.04 -3.96
C SER A 154 -15.33 12.08 -3.39
N GLY A 155 -15.54 10.76 -3.54
CA GLY A 155 -14.57 9.75 -3.10
C GLY A 155 -13.18 9.96 -3.71
N GLY A 156 -13.10 10.20 -5.01
CA GLY A 156 -11.84 10.46 -5.70
C GLY A 156 -11.17 11.76 -5.26
N GLN A 157 -11.95 12.82 -4.99
CA GLN A 157 -11.41 14.07 -4.47
C GLN A 157 -10.87 13.91 -3.04
N ARG A 158 -11.55 13.14 -2.18
CA ARG A 158 -11.03 12.80 -0.83
C ARG A 158 -9.75 11.99 -0.91
N GLN A 159 -9.64 11.06 -1.88
CA GLN A 159 -8.41 10.32 -2.10
C GLN A 159 -7.26 11.25 -2.51
N ARG A 160 -7.51 12.24 -3.38
CA ARG A 160 -6.53 13.26 -3.74
C ARG A 160 -6.10 14.10 -2.53
N ILE A 161 -7.02 14.46 -1.61
CA ILE A 161 -6.70 15.13 -0.34
C ILE A 161 -5.81 14.24 0.54
N SER A 162 -6.10 12.95 0.65
CA SER A 162 -5.27 11.98 1.38
C SER A 162 -3.86 11.87 0.80
N ILE A 163 -3.73 11.89 -0.53
CA ILE A 163 -2.43 11.91 -1.22
C ILE A 163 -1.70 13.23 -0.94
N ALA A 164 -2.36 14.38 -1.05
CA ALA A 164 -1.78 15.69 -0.74
C ALA A 164 -1.22 15.76 0.69
N ARG A 165 -1.97 15.22 1.67
CA ARG A 165 -1.52 15.09 3.05
C ARG A 165 -0.26 14.23 3.15
N ALA A 166 -0.24 13.09 2.47
CA ALA A 166 0.89 12.16 2.54
C ALA A 166 2.17 12.76 1.93
N ILE A 167 2.08 13.53 0.85
CA ILE A 167 3.27 14.15 0.22
C ILE A 167 3.68 15.49 0.86
N ALA A 168 2.88 16.04 1.78
CA ALA A 168 3.14 17.34 2.40
C ALA A 168 4.53 17.44 3.05
N PRO A 169 5.02 16.47 3.84
CA PRO A 169 6.33 16.51 4.46
C PRO A 169 7.50 16.19 3.50
N ARG A 170 7.23 15.95 2.20
CA ARG A 170 8.23 15.50 1.21
C ARG A 170 8.92 14.21 1.63
N PRO A 171 8.17 13.12 1.82
CA PRO A 171 8.73 11.85 2.25
C PRO A 171 9.66 11.26 1.18
N ARG A 172 10.48 10.29 1.57
CA ARG A 172 11.28 9.46 0.64
C ARG A 172 10.56 8.18 0.24
N ILE A 173 9.63 7.72 1.07
CA ILE A 173 8.90 6.47 0.92
C ILE A 173 7.40 6.77 1.02
N LEU A 174 6.66 6.35 0.01
CA LEU A 174 5.20 6.39 -0.01
C LEU A 174 4.66 4.96 0.01
N ILE A 175 3.82 4.65 0.98
CA ILE A 175 3.07 3.39 1.03
C ILE A 175 1.63 3.69 0.66
N ALA A 176 1.10 3.00 -0.34
CA ALA A 176 -0.28 3.10 -0.79
C ALA A 176 -1.00 1.76 -0.56
N ASP A 177 -1.83 1.69 0.49
CA ASP A 177 -2.60 0.48 0.84
C ASP A 177 -3.97 0.52 0.17
N GLU A 178 -4.12 -0.21 -0.93
CA GLU A 178 -5.34 -0.30 -1.75
C GLU A 178 -6.01 1.06 -2.08
N PRO A 179 -5.24 2.08 -2.52
CA PRO A 179 -5.70 3.47 -2.55
C PRO A 179 -6.82 3.75 -3.55
N VAL A 180 -7.19 2.78 -4.38
CA VAL A 180 -8.20 2.93 -5.44
C VAL A 180 -9.31 1.88 -5.40
N SER A 181 -9.34 1.02 -4.38
CA SER A 181 -10.26 -0.13 -4.30
C SER A 181 -11.74 0.30 -4.21
N ALA A 182 -12.03 1.43 -3.56
CA ALA A 182 -13.38 1.96 -3.37
C ALA A 182 -13.82 2.96 -4.45
N LEU A 183 -13.01 3.15 -5.52
CA LEU A 183 -13.29 4.12 -6.58
C LEU A 183 -13.87 3.46 -7.83
N ASP A 184 -14.72 4.20 -8.54
CA ASP A 184 -15.17 3.79 -9.87
C ASP A 184 -14.01 3.75 -10.90
N VAL A 185 -14.22 3.06 -12.02
CA VAL A 185 -13.14 2.74 -13.00
C VAL A 185 -12.48 4.00 -13.54
N SER A 186 -13.24 5.06 -13.84
CA SER A 186 -12.71 6.27 -14.47
C SER A 186 -11.89 7.10 -13.48
N VAL A 187 -12.37 7.24 -12.24
CA VAL A 187 -11.67 7.94 -11.17
C VAL A 187 -10.45 7.15 -10.71
N ARG A 188 -10.53 5.81 -10.69
CA ARG A 188 -9.40 4.92 -10.40
C ARG A 188 -8.20 5.20 -11.30
N ALA A 189 -8.42 5.24 -12.62
CA ALA A 189 -7.35 5.53 -13.58
C ALA A 189 -6.70 6.90 -13.34
N GLN A 190 -7.50 7.93 -13.05
CA GLN A 190 -6.99 9.26 -12.75
C GLN A 190 -6.13 9.31 -11.48
N VAL A 191 -6.54 8.59 -10.42
CA VAL A 191 -5.77 8.54 -9.15
C VAL A 191 -4.48 7.72 -9.33
N LEU A 192 -4.50 6.64 -10.11
CA LEU A 192 -3.29 5.86 -10.42
C LEU A 192 -2.27 6.68 -11.20
N ASN A 193 -2.71 7.42 -12.23
CA ASN A 193 -1.83 8.32 -12.97
C ASN A 193 -1.26 9.41 -12.06
N LEU A 194 -2.10 10.04 -11.25
CA LEU A 194 -1.64 11.04 -10.27
C LEU A 194 -0.55 10.48 -9.34
N ILE A 195 -0.74 9.28 -8.78
CA ILE A 195 0.29 8.65 -7.93
C ILE A 195 1.57 8.41 -8.71
N SER A 196 1.47 7.92 -9.96
CA SER A 196 2.63 7.66 -10.81
C SER A 196 3.40 8.94 -11.12
N ASP A 197 2.71 10.02 -11.49
CA ASP A 197 3.31 11.31 -11.80
C ASP A 197 4.02 11.89 -10.57
N LEU A 198 3.39 11.86 -9.40
CA LEU A 198 3.98 12.33 -8.14
C LEU A 198 5.19 11.49 -7.71
N VAL A 199 5.17 10.18 -7.93
CA VAL A 199 6.31 9.30 -7.64
C VAL A 199 7.51 9.66 -8.50
N ASP A 200 7.31 9.96 -9.79
CA ASP A 200 8.38 10.37 -10.69
C ASP A 200 8.87 11.79 -10.37
N GLU A 201 7.97 12.75 -10.23
CA GLU A 201 8.30 14.15 -9.96
C GLU A 201 9.06 14.34 -8.65
N LEU A 202 8.65 13.62 -7.60
CA LEU A 202 9.24 13.72 -6.27
C LEU A 202 10.33 12.67 -6.02
N ASN A 203 10.63 11.80 -6.99
CA ASN A 203 11.59 10.70 -6.90
C ASN A 203 11.35 9.81 -5.66
N LEU A 204 10.10 9.39 -5.45
CA LEU A 204 9.69 8.59 -4.30
C LEU A 204 9.99 7.11 -4.50
N THR A 205 10.29 6.42 -3.41
CA THR A 205 10.16 4.96 -3.33
C THR A 205 8.70 4.63 -3.05
N LEU A 206 8.07 3.80 -3.88
CA LEU A 206 6.67 3.45 -3.75
C LEU A 206 6.51 1.99 -3.32
N ILE A 207 5.77 1.73 -2.24
CA ILE A 207 5.16 0.42 -1.98
C ILE A 207 3.67 0.54 -2.27
N PHE A 208 3.20 -0.19 -3.26
CA PHE A 208 1.80 -0.17 -3.69
C PHE A 208 1.15 -1.52 -3.42
N VAL A 209 0.10 -1.53 -2.61
CA VAL A 209 -0.67 -2.75 -2.31
C VAL A 209 -1.98 -2.76 -3.07
N SER A 210 -2.28 -3.89 -3.68
CA SER A 210 -3.55 -4.14 -4.35
C SER A 210 -3.92 -5.62 -4.28
N HIS A 211 -5.21 -5.93 -4.39
CA HIS A 211 -5.68 -7.27 -4.71
C HIS A 211 -5.79 -7.50 -6.24
N ASP A 212 -5.62 -6.44 -7.03
CA ASP A 212 -5.71 -6.47 -8.49
C ASP A 212 -4.31 -6.38 -9.11
N LEU A 213 -3.87 -7.49 -9.70
CA LEU A 213 -2.56 -7.59 -10.35
C LEU A 213 -2.45 -6.68 -11.59
N SER A 214 -3.58 -6.34 -12.26
CA SER A 214 -3.57 -5.43 -13.40
C SER A 214 -3.17 -4.01 -13.00
N VAL A 215 -3.60 -3.57 -11.81
CA VAL A 215 -3.21 -2.29 -11.21
C VAL A 215 -1.72 -2.29 -10.89
N ILE A 216 -1.21 -3.36 -10.29
CA ILE A 216 0.22 -3.51 -9.98
C ILE A 216 1.07 -3.44 -11.26
N LYS A 217 0.63 -4.10 -12.34
CA LYS A 217 1.33 -4.06 -13.62
C LYS A 217 1.45 -2.65 -14.20
N HIS A 218 0.45 -1.81 -13.96
CA HIS A 218 0.44 -0.44 -14.45
C HIS A 218 1.38 0.50 -13.65
N VAL A 219 1.49 0.27 -12.34
CA VAL A 219 2.14 1.21 -11.42
C VAL A 219 3.55 0.75 -11.01
N CYS A 220 3.79 -0.56 -10.92
CA CYS A 220 4.98 -1.12 -10.26
C CYS A 220 5.89 -1.89 -11.21
N ASN A 221 7.21 -1.75 -10.99
CA ASN A 221 8.25 -2.42 -11.79
C ASN A 221 8.57 -3.82 -11.25
N ARG A 222 8.51 -4.00 -9.92
CA ARG A 222 8.66 -5.28 -9.24
C ARG A 222 7.44 -5.60 -8.39
N VAL A 223 7.20 -6.88 -8.17
CA VAL A 223 6.05 -7.35 -7.39
C VAL A 223 6.43 -8.52 -6.49
N ALA A 224 5.84 -8.54 -5.29
CA ALA A 224 5.76 -9.71 -4.43
C ALA A 224 4.30 -10.19 -4.39
N VAL A 225 4.11 -11.47 -4.66
CA VAL A 225 2.81 -12.14 -4.55
C VAL A 225 2.70 -12.78 -3.18
N MET A 226 1.72 -12.35 -2.39
CA MET A 226 1.46 -12.86 -1.04
C MET A 226 0.28 -13.82 -1.04
N HIS A 227 0.44 -14.95 -0.35
CA HIS A 227 -0.61 -15.92 -0.10
C HIS A 227 -0.47 -16.51 1.29
N ALA A 228 -1.56 -16.56 2.07
CA ALA A 228 -1.63 -17.17 3.40
C ALA A 228 -0.51 -16.75 4.38
N GLY A 229 -0.09 -15.49 4.33
CA GLY A 229 0.94 -14.93 5.22
C GLY A 229 2.37 -15.09 4.73
N GLU A 230 2.59 -15.60 3.52
CA GLU A 230 3.91 -15.84 2.93
C GLU A 230 4.06 -15.09 1.58
N ILE A 231 5.29 -14.76 1.19
CA ILE A 231 5.61 -14.36 -0.18
C ILE A 231 5.90 -15.63 -0.97
N VAL A 232 5.02 -15.94 -1.94
CA VAL A 232 5.10 -17.16 -2.74
C VAL A 232 5.85 -16.96 -4.06
N GLU A 233 5.93 -15.70 -4.53
CA GLU A 233 6.68 -15.35 -5.74
C GLU A 233 7.08 -13.88 -5.69
N THR A 234 8.26 -13.55 -6.22
CA THR A 234 8.73 -12.17 -6.40
C THR A 234 9.55 -12.06 -7.69
N GLY A 235 9.46 -10.91 -8.34
CA GLY A 235 10.19 -10.66 -9.58
C GLY A 235 9.81 -9.34 -10.24
N TYR A 236 10.37 -9.09 -11.43
CA TYR A 236 9.87 -7.99 -12.27
C TYR A 236 8.42 -8.25 -12.67
N THR A 237 7.60 -7.22 -12.60
CA THR A 237 6.15 -7.35 -12.81
C THR A 237 5.82 -7.96 -14.17
N GLY A 238 6.57 -7.56 -15.23
CA GLY A 238 6.41 -8.14 -16.56
C GLY A 238 6.66 -9.65 -16.60
N ASP A 239 7.69 -10.14 -15.92
CA ASP A 239 8.08 -11.55 -15.90
C ASP A 239 7.08 -12.40 -15.11
N VAL A 240 6.69 -11.93 -13.92
CA VAL A 240 5.69 -12.61 -13.07
C VAL A 240 4.34 -12.69 -13.79
N TYR A 241 4.01 -11.69 -14.60
CA TYR A 241 2.78 -11.68 -15.39
C TYR A 241 2.85 -12.61 -16.62
N ALA A 242 3.99 -12.63 -17.32
CA ALA A 242 4.16 -13.41 -18.54
C ALA A 242 4.38 -14.91 -18.27
N ALA A 243 5.13 -15.24 -17.20
CA ALA A 243 5.54 -16.60 -16.87
C ALA A 243 5.47 -16.84 -15.35
N PRO A 244 4.27 -16.85 -14.75
CA PRO A 244 4.10 -17.08 -13.33
C PRO A 244 4.54 -18.48 -12.92
N ARG A 245 5.42 -18.58 -11.93
CA ARG A 245 6.02 -19.85 -11.49
C ARG A 245 5.19 -20.57 -10.46
N HIS A 246 4.62 -19.83 -9.48
CA HIS A 246 3.85 -20.42 -8.41
C HIS A 246 2.39 -20.71 -8.86
N ALA A 247 1.79 -21.80 -8.41
CA ALA A 247 0.43 -22.19 -8.79
C ALA A 247 -0.62 -21.13 -8.43
N TYR A 248 -0.47 -20.48 -7.26
CA TYR A 248 -1.32 -19.40 -6.84
C TYR A 248 -1.19 -18.17 -7.76
N THR A 249 0.03 -17.78 -8.15
CA THR A 249 0.25 -16.67 -9.09
C THR A 249 -0.40 -16.95 -10.44
N ARG A 250 -0.28 -18.20 -10.95
CA ARG A 250 -0.96 -18.62 -12.21
C ARG A 250 -2.48 -18.41 -12.13
N ARG A 251 -3.10 -18.82 -11.02
CA ARG A 251 -4.54 -18.60 -10.80
C ARG A 251 -4.87 -17.11 -10.74
N LEU A 252 -4.06 -16.31 -10.03
CA LEU A 252 -4.26 -14.87 -9.92
C LEU A 252 -4.15 -14.17 -11.28
N VAL A 253 -3.14 -14.50 -12.09
CA VAL A 253 -2.97 -13.98 -13.46
C VAL A 253 -4.12 -14.43 -14.35
N SER A 254 -4.56 -15.67 -14.23
CA SER A 254 -5.67 -16.21 -15.05
C SER A 254 -7.02 -15.59 -14.73
N SER A 255 -7.22 -15.01 -13.58
CA SER A 255 -8.46 -14.31 -13.21
C SER A 255 -8.58 -12.90 -13.79
N ILE A 256 -7.50 -12.36 -14.38
CA ILE A 256 -7.51 -11.02 -14.97
C ILE A 256 -8.32 -11.05 -16.27
N PRO A 257 -9.33 -10.17 -16.44
CA PRO A 257 -10.05 -10.04 -17.67
C PRO A 257 -9.11 -9.57 -18.79
N THR A 258 -8.88 -10.39 -19.81
CA THR A 258 -8.19 -9.96 -21.03
C THR A 258 -9.22 -9.67 -22.13
N LEU A 259 -8.94 -8.69 -22.99
CA LEU A 259 -9.81 -8.37 -24.14
C LEU A 259 -10.10 -9.62 -24.99
N THR A 260 -9.14 -10.53 -25.13
CA THR A 260 -9.31 -11.79 -25.84
C THR A 260 -10.35 -12.71 -25.18
N ARG A 261 -10.38 -12.80 -23.83
CA ARG A 261 -11.39 -13.56 -23.08
C ARG A 261 -12.77 -12.91 -23.10
N ALA A 262 -12.82 -11.57 -23.06
CA ALA A 262 -14.09 -10.84 -23.19
C ALA A 262 -14.74 -11.05 -24.57
N LEU A 263 -13.93 -11.25 -25.61
CA LEU A 263 -14.41 -11.49 -26.98
C LEU A 263 -14.74 -12.97 -27.26
N THR A 264 -14.11 -13.92 -26.56
CA THR A 264 -14.32 -15.37 -26.80
C THR A 264 -15.38 -16.00 -25.89
N GLY A 265 -15.92 -15.26 -24.91
CA GLY A 265 -17.02 -15.75 -24.03
C GLY A 265 -16.64 -16.94 -23.13
N THR A 266 -15.34 -17.30 -23.01
CA THR A 266 -14.89 -18.44 -22.21
C THR A 266 -14.90 -18.07 -20.73
N THR A 267 -15.83 -18.61 -19.97
CA THR A 267 -15.94 -18.48 -18.51
C THR A 267 -14.98 -19.46 -17.81
N THR A 268 -14.54 -19.14 -16.62
CA THR A 268 -13.67 -19.96 -15.74
C THR A 268 -14.26 -21.35 -15.41
N ALA A 269 -15.50 -21.63 -15.74
CA ALA A 269 -16.14 -22.93 -15.57
C ALA A 269 -15.60 -24.01 -16.53
N ASP A 270 -15.06 -23.62 -17.69
CA ASP A 270 -14.64 -24.54 -18.74
C ASP A 270 -13.22 -25.15 -18.51
N LEU A 271 -12.55 -24.76 -17.42
CA LEU A 271 -11.17 -25.23 -17.10
C LEU A 271 -11.12 -26.28 -15.99
N VAL A 272 -12.26 -26.65 -15.40
CA VAL A 272 -12.32 -27.63 -14.29
C VAL A 272 -12.69 -29.05 -14.76
N GLU A 273 -13.19 -29.20 -16.01
CA GLU A 273 -13.60 -30.51 -16.55
C GLU A 273 -12.56 -31.10 -17.55
N GLY A 274 -11.34 -31.24 -17.15
CA GLY A 274 -10.30 -31.83 -18.01
C GLY A 274 -9.23 -32.56 -17.23
N ASP A 275 -9.62 -33.49 -16.34
CA ASP A 275 -8.70 -34.50 -15.84
C ASP A 275 -9.24 -35.88 -16.24
N PRO A 276 -8.67 -36.54 -17.24
CA PRO A 276 -9.00 -37.91 -17.56
C PRO A 276 -8.04 -38.86 -16.81
N THR A 277 -8.59 -39.65 -15.91
CA THR A 277 -8.19 -40.98 -15.43
C THR A 277 -6.68 -41.24 -15.25
#